data_1f0b03df0ebdd51a5de715fcba1588f3
#
_entry.id   1f0b03df0ebdd51a5de715fcba1588f3
#
_cell.length_a   1.000
_cell.length_b   1.000
_cell.length_c   1.000
_cell.angle_alpha   90.00
_cell.angle_beta   90.00
_cell.angle_gamma   90.00
#
_symmetry.space_group_name_H-M   'P 1'
#
loop_
_entity.id
_entity.type
_entity.pdbx_description
1 polymer ?
#
loop_
_entity_poly.entity_id
_entity_poly.type
_entity_poly.pdbx_seq_one_letter_code
_entity_poly.pdbx_strand_id
1 'polypeptide(L)'
;MEIERSIAPITIEDLNELYTGSIARLIDYYHSGRGVKWKELYNIQKPLAAALCQGAAMHYHDKENGVKDFDVWFFYPFNQKHLPYRSIWNWDYTNPKFGRHPEFEGYSGRRVDVLVRSIKNYTHNDPVKTMHQFLQHENTSSARLLGKKAVVLLSPESSLGKVVCYKDSYFNP
;
A
#
# COMPACT_ATOMS: atom_id res chain seq x y z
N MET A 1 -15.73 -15.14 -16.10
CA MET A 1 -14.56 -15.97 -15.77
C MET A 1 -13.96 -15.44 -14.47
N GLU A 2 -13.89 -16.29 -13.47
CA GLU A 2 -13.31 -15.90 -12.17
C GLU A 2 -11.79 -15.82 -12.32
N ILE A 3 -11.19 -14.71 -11.92
CA ILE A 3 -9.74 -14.50 -12.02
C ILE A 3 -9.06 -15.39 -10.98
N GLU A 4 -8.11 -16.20 -11.43
CA GLU A 4 -7.33 -17.07 -10.55
C GLU A 4 -6.57 -16.26 -9.49
N ARG A 5 -6.88 -16.54 -8.23
CA ARG A 5 -6.26 -15.92 -7.07
C ARG A 5 -5.32 -16.90 -6.39
N SER A 6 -4.18 -16.41 -5.93
CA SER A 6 -3.31 -17.21 -5.09
C SER A 6 -3.85 -17.28 -3.67
N ILE A 7 -3.98 -18.48 -3.13
CA ILE A 7 -4.37 -18.73 -1.74
C ILE A 7 -3.16 -18.87 -0.80
N ALA A 8 -1.94 -18.69 -1.32
CA ALA A 8 -0.74 -18.76 -0.51
C ALA A 8 -0.78 -17.70 0.62
N PRO A 9 -0.38 -18.06 1.85
CA PRO A 9 -0.37 -17.10 2.96
C PRO A 9 0.67 -16.00 2.72
N ILE A 10 0.31 -14.78 3.08
CA ILE A 10 1.25 -13.65 3.09
C ILE A 10 1.94 -13.64 4.45
N THR A 11 3.27 -13.69 4.46
CA THR A 11 4.08 -13.65 5.68
C THR A 11 4.61 -12.25 5.98
N ILE A 12 5.22 -12.07 7.14
CA ILE A 12 5.91 -10.81 7.50
C ILE A 12 7.06 -10.53 6.54
N GLU A 13 7.76 -11.55 6.09
CA GLU A 13 8.84 -11.44 5.10
C GLU A 13 8.30 -10.92 3.77
N ASP A 14 7.16 -11.43 3.33
CA ASP A 14 6.49 -10.94 2.10
C ASP A 14 6.10 -9.47 2.23
N LEU A 15 5.54 -9.07 3.37
CA LEU A 15 5.20 -7.67 3.63
C LEU A 15 6.44 -6.76 3.54
N ASN A 16 7.55 -7.20 4.12
CA ASN A 16 8.81 -6.47 4.06
C ASN A 16 9.36 -6.39 2.64
N GLU A 17 9.30 -7.46 1.87
CA GLU A 17 9.70 -7.47 0.45
C GLU A 17 8.83 -6.54 -0.40
N LEU A 18 7.53 -6.55 -0.19
CA LEU A 18 6.59 -5.63 -0.86
C LEU A 18 6.91 -4.17 -0.54
N TYR A 19 7.22 -3.86 0.71
CA TYR A 19 7.63 -2.53 1.13
C TYR A 19 8.95 -2.12 0.49
N THR A 20 10.01 -2.91 0.66
CA THR A 20 11.35 -2.57 0.18
C THR A 20 11.41 -2.46 -1.35
N GLY A 21 10.76 -3.35 -2.06
CA GLY A 21 10.64 -3.31 -3.51
C GLY A 21 9.88 -2.09 -4.02
N SER A 22 8.81 -1.71 -3.33
CA SER A 22 7.99 -0.56 -3.71
C SER A 22 8.65 0.77 -3.38
N ILE A 23 9.22 0.93 -2.17
CA ILE A 23 9.87 2.21 -1.79
C ILE A 23 11.11 2.50 -2.64
N ALA A 24 11.88 1.49 -3.01
CA ALA A 24 13.05 1.67 -3.88
C ALA A 24 12.65 2.26 -5.25
N ARG A 25 11.58 1.73 -5.85
CA ARG A 25 11.05 2.22 -7.12
C ARG A 25 10.43 3.61 -7.00
N LEU A 26 9.77 3.86 -5.88
CA LEU A 26 9.18 5.16 -5.56
C LEU A 26 10.27 6.24 -5.46
N ILE A 27 11.35 5.96 -4.75
CA ILE A 27 12.50 6.86 -4.61
C ILE A 27 13.11 7.16 -5.99
N ASP A 28 13.36 6.14 -6.78
CA ASP A 28 13.92 6.30 -8.13
C ASP A 28 13.03 7.19 -9.00
N TYR A 29 11.72 6.94 -9.01
CA TYR A 29 10.74 7.74 -9.75
C TYR A 29 10.78 9.23 -9.37
N TYR A 30 10.82 9.54 -8.07
CA TYR A 30 10.80 10.92 -7.58
C TYR A 30 12.18 11.60 -7.64
N HIS A 31 13.26 10.86 -7.79
CA HIS A 31 14.60 11.42 -7.88
C HIS A 31 15.08 11.61 -9.33
N SER A 32 14.63 10.79 -10.26
CA SER A 32 15.14 10.77 -11.65
C SER A 32 14.08 10.80 -12.73
N GLY A 33 12.80 10.56 -12.38
CA GLY A 33 11.71 10.42 -13.33
C GLY A 33 10.80 11.64 -13.47
N ARG A 34 9.61 11.41 -13.98
CA ARG A 34 8.56 12.43 -14.14
C ARG A 34 8.11 13.04 -12.80
N GLY A 35 8.39 12.36 -11.70
CA GLY A 35 8.08 12.80 -10.35
C GLY A 35 9.06 13.79 -9.75
N VAL A 36 10.20 14.08 -10.40
CA VAL A 36 11.28 14.91 -9.86
C VAL A 36 10.83 16.28 -9.33
N LYS A 37 9.79 16.86 -9.92
CA LYS A 37 9.21 18.14 -9.50
C LYS A 37 8.65 18.13 -8.06
N TRP A 38 8.41 16.96 -7.49
CA TRP A 38 7.82 16.81 -6.15
C TRP A 38 8.85 16.70 -5.04
N LYS A 39 10.11 16.39 -5.35
CA LYS A 39 11.16 16.13 -4.36
C LYS A 39 11.45 17.31 -3.42
N GLU A 40 11.16 18.53 -3.85
CA GLU A 40 11.34 19.73 -3.02
C GLU A 40 10.23 19.91 -1.99
N LEU A 41 9.05 19.36 -2.27
CA LEU A 41 7.88 19.45 -1.38
C LEU A 41 7.75 18.23 -0.46
N TYR A 42 8.26 17.08 -0.87
CA TYR A 42 8.04 15.81 -0.19
C TYR A 42 9.33 15.04 0.02
N ASN A 43 9.56 14.63 1.27
CA ASN A 43 10.63 13.66 1.58
C ASN A 43 10.09 12.23 1.31
N ILE A 44 10.31 11.76 0.10
CA ILE A 44 9.78 10.47 -0.37
C ILE A 44 10.32 9.28 0.43
N GLN A 45 11.52 9.40 0.99
CA GLN A 45 12.13 8.34 1.82
C GLN A 45 11.49 8.19 3.20
N LYS A 46 10.70 9.17 3.65
CA LYS A 46 10.08 9.20 4.98
C LYS A 46 8.56 9.37 4.92
N PRO A 47 7.82 8.37 4.47
CA PRO A 47 6.38 8.39 4.55
C PRO A 47 5.91 8.39 6.01
N LEU A 48 4.72 8.95 6.27
CA LEU A 48 4.02 8.80 7.55
C LEU A 48 3.68 7.34 7.82
N ALA A 49 3.27 6.65 6.78
CA ALA A 49 2.97 5.23 6.79
C ALA A 49 3.05 4.67 5.36
N ALA A 50 3.34 3.39 5.26
CA ALA A 50 3.07 2.60 4.07
C ALA A 50 2.18 1.43 4.45
N ALA A 51 1.30 1.00 3.55
CA ALA A 51 0.34 -0.05 3.85
C ALA A 51 0.07 -0.93 2.63
N LEU A 52 -0.13 -2.22 2.89
CA LEU A 52 -0.80 -3.14 1.98
C LEU A 52 -2.31 -2.92 2.14
N CYS A 53 -3.02 -2.78 1.04
CA CYS A 53 -4.44 -2.44 1.05
C CYS A 53 -5.26 -3.41 0.21
N GLN A 54 -6.58 -3.28 0.32
CA GLN A 54 -7.58 -3.96 -0.49
C GLN A 54 -7.57 -5.49 -0.36
N GLY A 55 -7.69 -6.23 -1.48
CA GLY A 55 -7.89 -7.68 -1.49
C GLY A 55 -6.74 -8.47 -0.87
N ALA A 56 -5.48 -8.09 -1.14
CA ALA A 56 -4.33 -8.75 -0.54
C ALA A 56 -4.25 -8.50 0.98
N ALA A 57 -4.60 -7.29 1.43
CA ALA A 57 -4.68 -7.00 2.87
C ALA A 57 -5.78 -7.80 3.56
N MET A 58 -6.93 -7.97 2.92
CA MET A 58 -8.00 -8.87 3.41
C MET A 58 -7.46 -10.29 3.54
N HIS A 59 -6.81 -10.80 2.51
CA HIS A 59 -6.24 -12.15 2.53
C HIS A 59 -5.17 -12.34 3.62
N TYR A 60 -4.34 -11.31 3.86
CA TYR A 60 -3.38 -11.34 4.98
C TYR A 60 -4.09 -11.58 6.31
N HIS A 61 -5.23 -10.92 6.53
CA HIS A 61 -5.99 -11.02 7.78
C HIS A 61 -6.82 -12.30 7.89
N ASP A 62 -7.65 -12.60 6.86
CA ASP A 62 -8.65 -13.67 6.93
C ASP A 62 -8.19 -15.01 6.30
N LYS A 63 -7.17 -15.02 5.46
CA LYS A 63 -6.67 -16.18 4.71
C LYS A 63 -7.66 -16.74 3.67
N GLU A 64 -8.75 -16.03 3.38
CA GLU A 64 -9.85 -16.54 2.56
C GLU A 64 -9.95 -15.87 1.19
N ASN A 65 -9.63 -14.58 1.10
CA ASN A 65 -9.87 -13.80 -0.13
C ASN A 65 -8.98 -14.18 -1.33
N GLY A 66 -7.79 -14.72 -1.07
CA GLY A 66 -6.79 -14.93 -2.10
C GLY A 66 -6.21 -13.62 -2.68
N VAL A 67 -5.09 -13.74 -3.38
CA VAL A 67 -4.33 -12.61 -3.93
C VAL A 67 -4.42 -12.62 -5.45
N LYS A 68 -4.97 -11.56 -6.04
CA LYS A 68 -4.88 -11.28 -7.47
C LYS A 68 -3.64 -10.42 -7.76
N ASP A 69 -3.55 -9.28 -7.10
CA ASP A 69 -2.50 -8.27 -7.16
C ASP A 69 -2.27 -7.71 -5.74
N PHE A 70 -1.20 -6.96 -5.60
CA PHE A 70 -0.86 -6.28 -4.35
C PHE A 70 -0.99 -4.78 -4.54
N ASP A 71 -1.77 -4.11 -3.70
CA ASP A 71 -1.91 -2.65 -3.68
C ASP A 71 -1.11 -2.09 -2.52
N VAL A 72 0.03 -1.46 -2.81
CA VAL A 72 0.91 -0.84 -1.82
C VAL A 72 0.75 0.67 -1.86
N TRP A 73 0.34 1.23 -0.75
CA TRP A 73 0.07 2.66 -0.59
C TRP A 73 1.10 3.33 0.30
N PHE A 74 1.53 4.54 -0.11
CA PHE A 74 2.43 5.40 0.66
C PHE A 74 1.70 6.69 1.01
N PHE A 75 1.73 7.06 2.29
CA PHE A 75 1.05 8.25 2.81
C PHE A 75 2.09 9.27 3.29
N TYR A 76 1.95 10.50 2.82
CA TYR A 76 2.85 11.61 3.13
C TYR A 76 2.07 12.77 3.76
N PRO A 77 2.70 13.59 4.64
CA PRO A 77 2.04 14.81 5.11
C PRO A 77 1.83 15.78 3.95
N PHE A 78 0.63 16.31 3.82
CA PHE A 78 0.32 17.30 2.79
C PHE A 78 1.25 18.52 2.89
N ASN A 79 1.80 18.96 1.78
CA ASN A 79 2.62 20.16 1.69
C ASN A 79 2.32 20.93 0.39
N GLN A 80 1.61 22.05 0.52
CA GLN A 80 1.25 23.00 -0.54
C GLN A 80 0.45 22.42 -1.70
N LYS A 81 0.88 21.32 -2.30
CA LYS A 81 0.21 20.63 -3.42
C LYS A 81 0.10 19.15 -3.14
N HIS A 82 -1.06 18.58 -3.45
CA HIS A 82 -1.24 17.13 -3.32
C HIS A 82 -0.37 16.36 -4.31
N LEU A 83 0.28 15.30 -3.81
CA LEU A 83 0.84 14.27 -4.66
C LEU A 83 -0.26 13.63 -5.51
N PRO A 84 0.02 13.29 -6.78
CA PRO A 84 -0.90 12.46 -7.56
C PRO A 84 -1.18 11.14 -6.83
N TYR A 85 -2.45 10.79 -6.65
CA TYR A 85 -2.83 9.60 -5.87
C TYR A 85 -2.88 8.32 -6.71
N ARG A 86 -2.88 8.42 -8.03
CA ARG A 86 -2.95 7.26 -8.90
C ARG A 86 -1.58 6.63 -9.07
N SER A 87 -1.56 5.30 -9.08
CA SER A 87 -0.40 4.56 -9.55
C SER A 87 -0.08 4.92 -10.97
N ILE A 88 1.14 5.34 -11.22
CA ILE A 88 1.68 5.59 -12.55
C ILE A 88 2.64 4.51 -12.98
N TRP A 89 2.92 3.56 -12.10
CA TRP A 89 3.72 2.38 -12.42
C TRP A 89 3.34 1.22 -11.51
N ASN A 90 3.76 0.06 -11.94
CA ASN A 90 3.64 -1.18 -11.18
C ASN A 90 4.93 -2.00 -11.37
N TRP A 91 5.07 -3.08 -10.62
CA TRP A 91 6.22 -3.95 -10.73
C TRP A 91 5.86 -5.41 -10.50
N ASP A 92 6.75 -6.30 -10.95
CA ASP A 92 6.58 -7.73 -10.91
C ASP A 92 7.17 -8.31 -9.61
N TYR A 93 6.30 -8.79 -8.72
CA TYR A 93 6.71 -9.50 -7.52
C TYR A 93 6.85 -10.98 -7.85
N THR A 94 8.09 -11.39 -8.09
CA THR A 94 8.43 -12.70 -8.66
C THR A 94 8.47 -13.84 -7.62
N ASN A 95 7.91 -13.67 -6.43
CA ASN A 95 7.85 -14.74 -5.44
C ASN A 95 7.00 -15.92 -5.95
N PRO A 96 7.61 -17.12 -6.15
CA PRO A 96 6.92 -18.24 -6.83
C PRO A 96 5.68 -18.75 -6.11
N LYS A 97 5.59 -18.60 -4.79
CA LYS A 97 4.44 -19.11 -4.03
C LYS A 97 3.11 -18.43 -4.40
N PHE A 98 3.15 -17.20 -4.91
CA PHE A 98 1.94 -16.50 -5.34
C PHE A 98 1.57 -16.77 -6.80
N GLY A 99 2.45 -17.40 -7.57
CA GLY A 99 2.24 -17.67 -8.98
C GLY A 99 2.23 -16.41 -9.84
N ARG A 100 1.89 -16.58 -11.10
CA ARG A 100 1.84 -15.50 -12.10
C ARG A 100 0.49 -14.80 -12.09
N HIS A 101 0.50 -13.49 -12.35
CA HIS A 101 -0.73 -12.72 -12.56
C HIS A 101 -1.44 -13.19 -13.85
N PRO A 102 -2.70 -13.61 -13.77
CA PRO A 102 -3.35 -14.28 -14.91
C PRO A 102 -3.60 -13.37 -16.12
N GLU A 103 -3.74 -12.06 -15.89
CA GLU A 103 -4.08 -11.09 -16.95
C GLU A 103 -2.91 -10.19 -17.34
N PHE A 104 -1.72 -10.38 -16.77
CA PHE A 104 -0.57 -9.50 -17.02
C PHE A 104 0.59 -10.30 -17.63
N GLU A 105 0.55 -10.46 -18.95
CA GLU A 105 1.47 -11.34 -19.71
C GLU A 105 2.94 -10.98 -19.56
N GLY A 106 3.25 -9.69 -19.32
CA GLY A 106 4.62 -9.22 -19.18
C GLY A 106 5.30 -9.60 -17.86
N TYR A 107 4.56 -10.18 -16.90
CA TYR A 107 5.08 -10.52 -15.57
C TYR A 107 5.22 -12.03 -15.38
N SER A 108 6.24 -12.43 -14.63
CA SER A 108 6.44 -13.81 -14.20
C SER A 108 5.84 -14.09 -12.82
N GLY A 109 5.55 -13.04 -12.05
CA GLY A 109 4.93 -13.10 -10.73
C GLY A 109 3.63 -12.32 -10.63
N ARG A 110 3.28 -11.89 -9.43
CA ARG A 110 2.10 -11.06 -9.17
C ARG A 110 2.43 -9.58 -9.35
N ARG A 111 1.47 -8.86 -9.90
CA ARG A 111 1.56 -7.42 -10.07
C ARG A 111 1.47 -6.71 -8.72
N VAL A 112 2.34 -5.74 -8.51
CA VAL A 112 2.26 -4.79 -7.40
C VAL A 112 1.95 -3.41 -7.96
N ASP A 113 0.85 -2.84 -7.57
CA ASP A 113 0.50 -1.44 -7.85
C ASP A 113 0.99 -0.56 -6.70
N VAL A 114 1.75 0.48 -7.03
CA VAL A 114 2.27 1.44 -6.06
C VAL A 114 1.50 2.75 -6.19
N LEU A 115 0.88 3.16 -5.09
CA LEU A 115 0.06 4.37 -5.02
C LEU A 115 0.60 5.30 -3.93
N VAL A 116 0.49 6.60 -4.17
CA VAL A 116 0.91 7.62 -3.21
C VAL A 116 -0.25 8.54 -2.88
N ARG A 117 -0.27 9.02 -1.65
CA ARG A 117 -1.25 10.00 -1.21
C ARG A 117 -0.65 10.94 -0.19
N SER A 118 -0.93 12.23 -0.36
CA SER A 118 -0.68 13.23 0.67
C SER A 118 -1.97 13.47 1.47
N ILE A 119 -1.83 13.49 2.80
CA ILE A 119 -2.96 13.59 3.73
C ILE A 119 -2.79 14.77 4.68
N LYS A 120 -3.92 15.40 5.04
CA LYS A 120 -3.94 16.57 5.93
C LYS A 120 -4.12 16.20 7.39
N ASN A 121 -4.89 15.15 7.66
CA ASN A 121 -5.20 14.68 9.02
C ASN A 121 -4.28 13.52 9.37
N TYR A 122 -3.30 13.77 10.21
CA TYR A 122 -2.34 12.76 10.64
C TYR A 122 -1.78 13.08 12.03
N THR A 123 -1.19 12.08 12.67
CA THR A 123 -0.47 12.24 13.93
C THR A 123 0.98 11.80 13.73
N HIS A 124 1.91 12.69 13.99
CA HIS A 124 3.34 12.37 13.90
C HIS A 124 3.69 11.18 14.81
N ASN A 125 4.52 10.29 14.31
CA ASN A 125 5.03 9.10 15.03
C ASN A 125 3.95 8.12 15.52
N ASP A 126 2.74 8.22 14.98
CA ASP A 126 1.65 7.26 15.27
C ASP A 126 0.97 6.85 13.95
N PRO A 127 1.51 5.84 13.26
CA PRO A 127 0.98 5.41 11.96
C PRO A 127 -0.41 4.81 12.05
N VAL A 128 -0.75 4.13 13.15
CA VAL A 128 -2.10 3.56 13.34
C VAL A 128 -3.13 4.68 13.46
N LYS A 129 -2.88 5.65 14.33
CA LYS A 129 -3.77 6.80 14.50
C LYS A 129 -3.86 7.63 13.22
N THR A 130 -2.76 7.82 12.51
CA THR A 130 -2.73 8.47 11.20
C THR A 130 -3.65 7.76 10.22
N MET A 131 -3.58 6.45 10.11
CA MET A 131 -4.44 5.69 9.21
C MET A 131 -5.91 5.76 9.62
N HIS A 132 -6.22 5.67 10.91
CA HIS A 132 -7.59 5.86 11.40
C HIS A 132 -8.14 7.24 11.05
N GLN A 133 -7.36 8.30 11.24
CA GLN A 133 -7.75 9.66 10.88
C GLN A 133 -8.02 9.79 9.37
N PHE A 134 -7.14 9.23 8.54
CA PHE A 134 -7.34 9.25 7.09
C PHE A 134 -8.60 8.49 6.68
N LEU A 135 -8.78 7.27 7.16
CA LEU A 135 -9.88 6.40 6.75
C LEU A 135 -11.25 6.89 7.25
N GLN A 136 -11.30 7.47 8.45
CA GLN A 136 -12.55 7.87 9.11
C GLN A 136 -12.93 9.33 8.87
N HIS A 137 -11.96 10.21 8.72
CA HIS A 137 -12.18 11.65 8.70
C HIS A 137 -11.93 12.32 7.36
N GLU A 138 -11.12 11.75 6.48
CA GLU A 138 -11.00 12.24 5.12
C GLU A 138 -12.15 11.70 4.25
N ASN A 139 -13.08 12.59 3.91
CA ASN A 139 -14.24 12.22 3.08
C ASN A 139 -13.85 12.13 1.59
N THR A 140 -13.02 11.16 1.26
CA THR A 140 -12.57 10.88 -0.10
C THR A 140 -13.00 9.49 -0.54
N SER A 141 -13.12 9.28 -1.86
CA SER A 141 -13.43 7.95 -2.41
C SER A 141 -12.37 6.91 -2.06
N SER A 142 -11.09 7.31 -2.02
CA SER A 142 -9.98 6.42 -1.62
C SER A 142 -10.11 5.96 -0.17
N ALA A 143 -10.35 6.88 0.76
CA ALA A 143 -10.50 6.55 2.18
C ALA A 143 -11.67 5.57 2.39
N ARG A 144 -12.80 5.83 1.75
CA ARG A 144 -13.97 4.94 1.82
C ARG A 144 -13.69 3.56 1.22
N LEU A 145 -13.02 3.51 0.07
CA LEU A 145 -12.67 2.25 -0.59
C LEU A 145 -11.76 1.39 0.29
N LEU A 146 -10.71 1.98 0.83
CA LEU A 146 -9.75 1.26 1.67
C LEU A 146 -10.37 0.78 2.98
N GLY A 147 -11.20 1.61 3.63
CA GLY A 147 -11.88 1.26 4.88
C GLY A 147 -12.84 0.08 4.73
N LYS A 148 -13.53 -0.02 3.60
CA LYS A 148 -14.46 -1.14 3.32
C LYS A 148 -13.76 -2.48 3.13
N LYS A 149 -12.49 -2.48 2.79
CA LYS A 149 -11.70 -3.70 2.58
C LYS A 149 -10.78 -3.95 3.76
N ALA A 150 -9.49 -3.73 3.60
CA ALA A 150 -8.52 -3.88 4.69
C ALA A 150 -7.29 -3.02 4.46
N VAL A 151 -6.61 -2.68 5.55
CA VAL A 151 -5.35 -1.95 5.57
C VAL A 151 -4.42 -2.61 6.57
N VAL A 152 -3.23 -3.00 6.12
CA VAL A 152 -2.16 -3.62 6.91
C VAL A 152 -0.90 -2.78 6.79
N LEU A 153 -0.32 -2.35 7.89
CA LEU A 153 0.87 -1.50 7.88
C LEU A 153 2.11 -2.26 7.41
N LEU A 154 2.89 -1.60 6.55
CA LEU A 154 4.20 -2.03 6.07
C LEU A 154 5.34 -1.21 6.67
N SER A 155 5.07 0.05 7.04
CA SER A 155 6.04 1.00 7.55
C SER A 155 5.36 1.95 8.55
N PRO A 156 6.07 2.38 9.60
CA PRO A 156 7.45 2.03 9.98
C PRO A 156 7.62 0.57 10.41
N GLU A 157 8.86 0.11 10.52
CA GLU A 157 9.19 -1.28 10.85
C GLU A 157 8.51 -1.78 12.14
N SER A 158 8.45 -0.93 13.15
CA SER A 158 7.76 -1.22 14.43
C SER A 158 6.26 -1.52 14.28
N SER A 159 5.67 -1.15 13.15
CA SER A 159 4.25 -1.34 12.84
C SER A 159 4.00 -2.40 11.76
N LEU A 160 5.05 -3.01 11.23
CA LEU A 160 4.96 -4.01 10.16
C LEU A 160 4.00 -5.15 10.54
N GLY A 161 3.01 -5.39 9.69
CA GLY A 161 2.02 -6.45 9.86
C GLY A 161 0.83 -6.10 10.76
N LYS A 162 0.77 -4.90 11.32
CA LYS A 162 -0.40 -4.47 12.10
C LYS A 162 -1.59 -4.20 11.19
N VAL A 163 -2.68 -4.92 11.42
CA VAL A 163 -3.97 -4.67 10.76
C VAL A 163 -4.63 -3.47 11.43
N VAL A 164 -4.89 -2.40 10.70
CA VAL A 164 -5.53 -1.19 11.25
C VAL A 164 -7.00 -1.10 10.91
N CYS A 165 -7.43 -1.77 9.85
CA CYS A 165 -8.81 -1.80 9.40
C CYS A 165 -9.11 -3.09 8.64
N TYR A 166 -10.32 -3.63 8.86
CA TYR A 166 -10.87 -4.75 8.09
C TYR A 166 -12.38 -4.63 8.05
N LYS A 167 -12.94 -4.48 6.84
CA LYS A 167 -14.40 -4.35 6.60
C LYS A 167 -15.08 -3.34 7.53
N ASP A 168 -14.60 -2.10 7.52
CA ASP A 168 -15.04 -0.98 8.36
C ASP A 168 -14.85 -1.19 9.88
N SER A 169 -14.18 -2.24 10.31
CA SER A 169 -13.76 -2.43 11.71
C SER A 169 -12.34 -1.93 11.90
N TYR A 170 -12.12 -1.12 12.94
CA TYR A 170 -10.84 -0.47 13.23
C TYR A 170 -10.20 -1.11 14.45
N PHE A 171 -8.90 -1.40 14.34
CA PHE A 171 -8.14 -2.07 15.39
C PHE A 171 -7.13 -1.11 16.01
N ASN A 172 -7.10 -1.08 17.34
CA ASN A 172 -6.03 -0.45 18.11
C ASN A 172 -5.05 -1.53 18.54
N PRO A 173 -3.75 -1.37 18.25
CA PRO A 173 -2.75 -2.34 18.66
C PRO A 173 -2.55 -2.35 20.19
#